data_7dda96fb6c5721e9de2bc24c6cf31d63
#
_entry.id   7dda96fb6c5721e9de2bc24c6cf31d63
#
_cell.length_a   1.000
_cell.length_b   1.000
_cell.length_c   1.000
_cell.angle_alpha   90.00
_cell.angle_beta   90.00
_cell.angle_gamma   90.00
#
_symmetry.space_group_name_H-M   'P 1'
#
loop_
_entity.id
_entity.type
_entity.pdbx_description
1 polymer ?
#
loop_
_entity_poly.entity_id
_entity_poly.type
_entity_poly.pdbx_seq_one_letter_code
_entity_poly.pdbx_strand_id
1 'polypeptide(L)'
;MDSKTKLFFVISTIVLLLLANYANATTAGFDVRVVDADTNLPLSGVEVVGWFGNSNGWKAWTESPPTYECKRTTDKNGLCHVEGETNNGKTGVDIDKAPEGYYRFSGMSYRFVDRPSIPFMHWRPTDIVITAALCKIERPVPLFVRRTLLGNGQPISERVQGPFSYDLLKAAWLPPIGNGEHADIVFERLPREEFGEAVNPLRPEFRGKSYKETVVARFVGADNGIVEVKPNPNATLMIRTAPDSGYGESFELWHSVDGCNQHHESTDANRHFCFRVRTRRNEKGEIVESYYGKIYGDIGPVSDKKNLYGVTFLYYLNTNPNDRNLEWDRKNNLCDKPGKLEISVNHTPMLLP
;
A
#
# COMPACT_ATOMS: atom_id res chain seq x y z
N MET A 1 28.19 -54.78 -14.34
CA MET A 1 28.51 -53.74 -13.36
C MET A 1 28.55 -54.37 -11.99
N ASP A 2 29.68 -54.37 -11.34
CA ASP A 2 29.84 -55.05 -10.07
C ASP A 2 29.14 -54.28 -8.92
N SER A 3 29.00 -54.93 -7.76
CA SER A 3 28.30 -54.39 -6.60
C SER A 3 28.93 -53.08 -6.09
N LYS A 4 30.24 -52.91 -6.23
CA LYS A 4 30.98 -51.72 -5.79
C LYS A 4 30.69 -50.53 -6.70
N THR A 5 30.57 -50.76 -8.01
CA THR A 5 30.22 -49.71 -8.99
C THR A 5 28.77 -49.24 -8.81
N LYS A 6 27.82 -50.14 -8.50
CA LYS A 6 26.43 -49.78 -8.19
C LYS A 6 26.35 -48.92 -6.92
N LEU A 7 27.07 -49.31 -5.87
CA LEU A 7 27.10 -48.58 -4.61
C LEU A 7 27.71 -47.19 -4.79
N PHE A 8 28.79 -47.04 -5.56
CA PHE A 8 29.39 -45.73 -5.87
C PHE A 8 28.43 -44.81 -6.63
N PHE A 9 27.71 -45.36 -7.62
CA PHE A 9 26.68 -44.58 -8.36
C PHE A 9 25.54 -44.09 -7.46
N VAL A 10 25.04 -44.96 -6.56
CA VAL A 10 23.98 -44.62 -5.62
C VAL A 10 24.44 -43.53 -4.66
N ILE A 11 25.63 -43.65 -4.07
CA ILE A 11 26.20 -42.66 -3.17
C ILE A 11 26.43 -41.35 -3.91
N SER A 12 27.00 -41.39 -5.12
CA SER A 12 27.22 -40.17 -5.92
C SER A 12 25.91 -39.47 -6.29
N THR A 13 24.86 -40.22 -6.62
CA THR A 13 23.54 -39.66 -6.91
C THR A 13 22.89 -39.05 -5.67
N ILE A 14 23.02 -39.70 -4.51
CA ILE A 14 22.50 -39.15 -3.24
C ILE A 14 23.26 -37.87 -2.86
N VAL A 15 24.58 -37.84 -2.99
CA VAL A 15 25.41 -36.66 -2.74
C VAL A 15 25.07 -35.55 -3.70
N LEU A 16 24.87 -35.80 -4.98
CA LEU A 16 24.41 -34.83 -5.98
C LEU A 16 23.01 -34.32 -5.67
N LEU A 17 22.09 -35.15 -5.22
CA LEU A 17 20.74 -34.74 -4.81
C LEU A 17 20.76 -33.88 -3.53
N LEU A 18 21.61 -34.22 -2.57
CA LEU A 18 21.80 -33.41 -1.36
C LEU A 18 22.45 -32.08 -1.69
N LEU A 19 23.48 -32.05 -2.54
CA LEU A 19 24.10 -30.84 -3.03
C LEU A 19 23.13 -29.96 -3.84
N ALA A 20 22.27 -30.58 -4.66
CA ALA A 20 21.25 -29.82 -5.40
C ALA A 20 20.17 -29.22 -4.50
N ASN A 21 19.81 -29.89 -3.41
CA ASN A 21 18.89 -29.31 -2.41
C ASN A 21 19.56 -28.19 -1.57
N TYR A 22 20.83 -28.34 -1.21
CA TYR A 22 21.62 -27.30 -0.53
C TYR A 22 21.96 -26.12 -1.46
N ALA A 23 22.10 -26.36 -2.76
CA ALA A 23 22.49 -25.35 -3.75
C ALA A 23 21.42 -24.29 -4.02
N ASN A 24 20.23 -24.42 -3.44
CA ASN A 24 19.13 -23.47 -3.65
C ASN A 24 18.98 -22.42 -2.55
N ALA A 25 19.57 -22.64 -1.37
CA ALA A 25 19.55 -21.68 -0.28
C ALA A 25 20.81 -20.80 -0.36
N THR A 26 20.64 -19.53 -0.55
CA THR A 26 21.71 -18.51 -0.53
C THR A 26 21.41 -17.52 0.56
N THR A 27 22.44 -17.11 1.29
CA THR A 27 22.31 -16.19 2.41
C THR A 27 22.14 -14.77 1.91
N ALA A 28 21.19 -14.06 2.49
CA ALA A 28 21.01 -12.62 2.32
C ALA A 28 21.17 -11.94 3.69
N GLY A 29 21.86 -10.81 3.74
CA GLY A 29 22.07 -10.08 4.96
C GLY A 29 22.03 -8.58 4.70
N PHE A 30 21.55 -7.82 5.68
CA PHE A 30 21.49 -6.35 5.63
C PHE A 30 21.46 -5.76 7.04
N ASP A 31 21.87 -4.52 7.14
CA ASP A 31 21.79 -3.77 8.39
C ASP A 31 20.43 -3.07 8.50
N VAL A 32 19.88 -3.04 9.70
CA VAL A 32 18.67 -2.30 10.03
C VAL A 32 19.04 -1.18 10.99
N ARG A 33 18.69 0.04 10.62
CA ARG A 33 18.80 1.22 11.47
C ARG A 33 17.41 1.62 11.95
N VAL A 34 17.17 1.55 13.25
CA VAL A 34 15.91 1.96 13.87
C VAL A 34 16.06 3.36 14.46
N VAL A 35 15.18 4.27 14.05
CA VAL A 35 15.20 5.68 14.48
C VAL A 35 13.81 6.16 14.86
N ASP A 36 13.77 7.22 15.65
CA ASP A 36 12.58 8.02 15.87
C ASP A 36 12.26 8.82 14.61
N ALA A 37 11.02 8.73 14.13
CA ALA A 37 10.61 9.30 12.84
C ALA A 37 10.66 10.83 12.79
N ASP A 38 10.48 11.49 13.93
CA ASP A 38 10.39 12.95 14.01
C ASP A 38 11.78 13.59 14.22
N THR A 39 12.62 12.93 15.02
CA THR A 39 13.92 13.47 15.42
C THR A 39 15.10 12.84 14.68
N ASN A 40 14.88 11.70 14.01
CA ASN A 40 15.92 10.86 13.39
C ASN A 40 17.00 10.35 14.41
N LEU A 41 16.70 10.42 15.71
CA LEU A 41 17.57 9.89 16.74
C LEU A 41 17.49 8.35 16.77
N PRO A 42 18.62 7.67 17.03
CA PRO A 42 18.67 6.22 17.08
C PRO A 42 17.86 5.66 18.28
N LEU A 43 17.17 4.55 18.05
CA LEU A 43 16.44 3.82 19.07
C LEU A 43 17.18 2.51 19.39
N SER A 44 17.75 2.43 20.58
CA SER A 44 18.46 1.23 21.06
C SER A 44 17.52 0.26 21.78
N GLY A 45 17.91 -1.02 21.83
CA GLY A 45 17.14 -2.05 22.53
C GLY A 45 15.85 -2.48 21.85
N VAL A 46 15.65 -2.12 20.57
CA VAL A 46 14.46 -2.49 19.80
C VAL A 46 14.64 -3.87 19.20
N GLU A 47 13.67 -4.77 19.42
CA GLU A 47 13.64 -6.08 18.78
C GLU A 47 13.20 -5.94 17.31
N VAL A 48 14.09 -6.29 16.39
CA VAL A 48 13.88 -6.29 14.95
C VAL A 48 13.69 -7.72 14.48
N VAL A 49 12.68 -7.95 13.65
CA VAL A 49 12.43 -9.22 12.97
C VAL A 49 12.75 -9.05 11.49
N GLY A 50 13.86 -9.63 11.05
CA GLY A 50 14.15 -9.78 9.62
C GLY A 50 13.49 -11.05 9.09
N TRP A 51 12.74 -10.97 8.00
CA TRP A 51 12.17 -12.14 7.35
C TRP A 51 12.74 -12.34 5.94
N PHE A 52 12.89 -13.59 5.54
CA PHE A 52 13.53 -14.02 4.30
C PHE A 52 12.60 -15.01 3.60
N GLY A 53 12.05 -14.59 2.45
CA GLY A 53 11.08 -15.37 1.70
C GLY A 53 11.73 -16.42 0.82
N ASN A 54 11.07 -17.57 0.71
CA ASN A 54 11.45 -18.62 -0.22
C ASN A 54 10.27 -18.93 -1.14
N SER A 55 10.55 -19.37 -2.36
CA SER A 55 9.54 -19.84 -3.29
C SER A 55 9.51 -21.38 -3.29
N ASN A 56 8.33 -21.96 -3.26
CA ASN A 56 8.15 -23.41 -3.33
C ASN A 56 8.26 -23.98 -4.77
N GLY A 57 8.66 -23.17 -5.73
CA GLY A 57 8.69 -23.57 -7.13
C GLY A 57 7.31 -24.07 -7.60
N TRP A 58 7.22 -25.30 -8.13
CA TRP A 58 5.98 -25.89 -8.62
C TRP A 58 4.94 -26.18 -7.52
N LYS A 59 5.34 -26.27 -6.24
CA LYS A 59 4.43 -26.47 -5.09
C LYS A 59 3.75 -25.18 -4.63
N ALA A 60 4.05 -24.03 -5.23
CA ALA A 60 3.48 -22.73 -4.84
C ALA A 60 1.94 -22.65 -4.89
N TRP A 61 1.29 -23.60 -5.56
CA TRP A 61 -0.17 -23.71 -5.65
C TRP A 61 -0.82 -24.42 -4.44
N THR A 62 -0.05 -25.19 -3.67
CA THR A 62 -0.56 -26.06 -2.61
C THR A 62 -0.04 -25.71 -1.22
N GLU A 63 1.08 -25.02 -1.14
CA GLU A 63 1.76 -24.72 0.13
C GLU A 63 2.23 -23.27 0.15
N SER A 64 2.07 -22.58 1.29
CA SER A 64 2.71 -21.30 1.50
C SER A 64 4.23 -21.46 1.50
N PRO A 65 5.00 -20.57 0.84
CA PRO A 65 6.44 -20.66 0.86
C PRO A 65 6.98 -20.51 2.29
N PRO A 66 7.96 -21.31 2.68
CA PRO A 66 8.59 -21.17 3.98
C PRO A 66 9.26 -19.81 4.09
N THR A 67 9.13 -19.18 5.24
CA THR A 67 9.77 -17.90 5.58
C THR A 67 10.74 -18.16 6.72
N TYR A 68 11.98 -17.71 6.58
CA TYR A 68 12.94 -17.72 7.66
C TYR A 68 12.88 -16.39 8.40
N GLU A 69 12.87 -16.43 9.73
CA GLU A 69 12.88 -15.24 10.59
C GLU A 69 14.18 -15.15 11.37
N CYS A 70 14.76 -13.96 11.41
CA CYS A 70 15.92 -13.63 12.19
C CYS A 70 15.59 -12.49 13.16
N LYS A 71 15.69 -12.74 14.47
CA LYS A 71 15.43 -11.73 15.50
C LYS A 71 16.74 -11.16 16.02
N ARG A 72 16.83 -9.84 16.08
CA ARG A 72 17.99 -9.11 16.59
C ARG A 72 17.52 -7.89 17.39
N THR A 73 18.40 -7.40 18.24
CA THR A 73 18.16 -6.20 19.05
C THR A 73 19.11 -5.11 18.62
N THR A 74 18.62 -3.89 18.47
CA THR A 74 19.45 -2.75 18.07
C THR A 74 20.44 -2.35 19.17
N ASP A 75 21.62 -1.96 18.75
CA ASP A 75 22.68 -1.42 19.62
C ASP A 75 22.41 0.05 20.03
N LYS A 76 23.37 0.68 20.71
CA LYS A 76 23.30 2.10 21.15
C LYS A 76 23.16 3.11 20.00
N ASN A 77 23.52 2.71 18.77
CA ASN A 77 23.41 3.53 17.57
C ASN A 77 22.12 3.22 16.78
N GLY A 78 21.23 2.39 17.34
CA GLY A 78 20.00 1.94 16.68
C GLY A 78 20.24 0.93 15.56
N LEU A 79 21.42 0.28 15.50
CA LEU A 79 21.80 -0.64 14.44
C LEU A 79 21.72 -2.10 14.89
N CYS A 80 21.29 -2.97 14.00
CA CYS A 80 21.46 -4.42 14.10
C CYS A 80 21.66 -5.04 12.72
N HIS A 81 22.31 -6.19 12.65
CA HIS A 81 22.46 -6.98 11.43
C HIS A 81 21.50 -8.17 11.43
N VAL A 82 20.73 -8.33 10.36
CA VAL A 82 19.85 -9.48 10.14
C VAL A 82 20.32 -10.27 8.92
N GLU A 83 20.31 -11.59 9.05
CA GLU A 83 20.80 -12.50 8.02
C GLU A 83 19.94 -13.76 7.99
N GLY A 84 19.67 -14.29 6.80
CA GLY A 84 18.88 -15.50 6.63
C GLY A 84 18.94 -16.06 5.22
N GLU A 85 18.38 -17.26 5.06
CA GLU A 85 18.36 -17.96 3.79
C GLU A 85 17.15 -17.55 2.93
N THR A 86 17.42 -17.23 1.68
CA THR A 86 16.37 -16.97 0.67
C THR A 86 16.77 -17.54 -0.68
N ASN A 87 15.82 -18.10 -1.40
CA ASN A 87 16.05 -18.60 -2.77
C ASN A 87 15.50 -17.63 -3.85
N ASN A 88 14.74 -16.63 -3.46
CA ASN A 88 14.12 -15.67 -4.38
C ASN A 88 14.52 -14.20 -4.14
N GLY A 89 15.40 -13.97 -3.15
CA GLY A 89 15.89 -12.65 -2.80
C GLY A 89 14.88 -11.72 -2.12
N LYS A 90 13.69 -12.20 -1.78
CA LYS A 90 12.70 -11.38 -1.05
C LYS A 90 13.03 -11.39 0.43
N THR A 91 13.03 -10.21 1.01
CA THR A 91 13.28 -10.01 2.44
C THR A 91 12.53 -8.78 2.95
N GLY A 92 12.46 -8.63 4.25
CA GLY A 92 11.88 -7.44 4.85
C GLY A 92 12.12 -7.34 6.34
N VAL A 93 11.57 -6.28 6.92
CA VAL A 93 11.76 -5.90 8.32
C VAL A 93 10.41 -5.64 8.97
N ASP A 94 10.21 -6.23 10.14
CA ASP A 94 9.09 -5.95 11.03
C ASP A 94 9.60 -5.62 12.44
N ILE A 95 8.88 -4.76 13.15
CA ILE A 95 9.07 -4.46 14.56
C ILE A 95 7.73 -4.65 15.26
N ASP A 96 7.46 -5.90 15.61
CA ASP A 96 6.18 -6.30 16.23
C ASP A 96 6.02 -5.73 17.62
N LYS A 97 7.13 -5.67 18.38
CA LYS A 97 7.20 -5.12 19.72
C LYS A 97 7.91 -3.78 19.70
N ALA A 98 7.17 -2.74 19.31
CA ALA A 98 7.71 -1.39 19.39
C ALA A 98 8.01 -1.02 20.85
N PRO A 99 9.00 -0.15 21.08
CA PRO A 99 9.22 0.46 22.39
C PRO A 99 7.97 1.15 22.92
N GLU A 100 7.86 1.29 24.23
CA GLU A 100 6.76 2.02 24.85
C GLU A 100 6.64 3.42 24.26
N GLY A 101 5.44 3.84 23.94
CA GLY A 101 5.17 5.14 23.33
C GLY A 101 5.37 5.20 21.80
N TYR A 102 5.62 4.06 21.13
CA TYR A 102 5.75 4.00 19.68
C TYR A 102 4.73 3.04 19.04
N TYR A 103 4.34 3.35 17.81
CA TYR A 103 3.57 2.43 16.99
C TYR A 103 4.45 1.30 16.45
N ARG A 104 3.83 0.13 16.27
CA ARG A 104 4.49 -0.98 15.58
C ARG A 104 4.86 -0.58 14.15
N PHE A 105 5.96 -1.12 13.68
CA PHE A 105 6.42 -0.97 12.31
C PHE A 105 6.34 -2.32 11.61
N SER A 106 5.76 -2.33 10.43
CA SER A 106 5.72 -3.56 9.64
C SER A 106 5.76 -3.27 8.15
N GLY A 107 6.29 -4.23 7.41
CA GLY A 107 6.11 -4.28 5.97
C GLY A 107 7.15 -3.54 5.14
N MET A 108 8.31 -3.17 5.66
CA MET A 108 9.37 -2.76 4.76
C MET A 108 9.95 -4.01 4.08
N SER A 109 9.70 -4.13 2.77
CA SER A 109 10.22 -5.23 1.97
C SER A 109 11.34 -4.74 1.05
N TYR A 110 12.33 -5.59 0.88
CA TYR A 110 13.42 -5.41 -0.06
C TYR A 110 13.57 -6.64 -0.93
N ARG A 111 14.06 -6.46 -2.14
CA ARG A 111 14.36 -7.57 -3.04
C ARG A 111 15.77 -7.44 -3.57
N PHE A 112 16.59 -8.40 -3.23
CA PHE A 112 17.91 -8.56 -3.82
C PHE A 112 17.75 -8.97 -5.30
N VAL A 113 18.53 -8.35 -6.17
CA VAL A 113 18.43 -8.57 -7.63
C VAL A 113 19.52 -9.50 -8.14
N ASP A 114 20.69 -9.48 -7.54
CA ASP A 114 21.85 -10.24 -7.99
C ASP A 114 21.99 -11.56 -7.22
N ARG A 115 21.41 -12.60 -7.81
CA ARG A 115 21.55 -13.96 -7.27
C ARG A 115 23.00 -14.44 -7.51
N PRO A 116 23.69 -14.96 -6.46
CA PRO A 116 25.00 -15.52 -6.64
C PRO A 116 24.95 -16.74 -7.57
N SER A 117 25.90 -16.80 -8.50
CA SER A 117 26.03 -17.91 -9.45
C SER A 117 26.59 -19.18 -8.83
N ILE A 118 27.19 -19.08 -7.65
CA ILE A 118 27.84 -20.17 -6.91
C ILE A 118 27.09 -20.37 -5.59
N PRO A 119 26.76 -21.63 -5.21
CA PRO A 119 26.20 -21.93 -3.90
C PRO A 119 27.07 -21.38 -2.76
N PHE A 120 26.46 -21.02 -1.65
CA PHE A 120 27.11 -20.48 -0.44
C PHE A 120 27.64 -19.03 -0.55
N MET A 121 27.40 -18.35 -1.65
CA MET A 121 27.68 -16.91 -1.73
C MET A 121 26.48 -16.08 -1.27
N HIS A 122 26.76 -14.87 -0.79
CA HIS A 122 25.73 -13.93 -0.36
C HIS A 122 25.05 -13.26 -1.56
N TRP A 123 23.76 -12.97 -1.39
CA TRP A 123 23.03 -12.08 -2.29
C TRP A 123 23.67 -10.70 -2.30
N ARG A 124 23.57 -10.00 -3.42
CA ARG A 124 24.11 -8.64 -3.56
C ARG A 124 23.01 -7.61 -3.80
N PRO A 125 23.25 -6.36 -3.42
CA PRO A 125 24.43 -5.84 -2.69
C PRO A 125 24.46 -6.32 -1.22
N THR A 126 25.64 -6.32 -0.57
CA THR A 126 25.85 -6.79 0.82
C THR A 126 25.88 -5.65 1.84
N ASP A 127 25.88 -4.40 1.38
CA ASP A 127 26.02 -3.18 2.18
C ASP A 127 24.70 -2.40 2.32
N ILE A 128 23.59 -3.11 2.30
CA ILE A 128 22.26 -2.49 2.42
C ILE A 128 22.02 -2.09 3.87
N VAL A 129 21.54 -0.86 4.04
CA VAL A 129 20.99 -0.37 5.31
C VAL A 129 19.52 0.00 5.12
N ILE A 130 18.65 -0.72 5.81
CA ILE A 130 17.22 -0.42 5.84
C ILE A 130 16.93 0.45 7.06
N THR A 131 16.41 1.66 6.85
CA THR A 131 16.02 2.54 7.94
C THR A 131 14.55 2.32 8.30
N ALA A 132 14.30 1.84 9.52
CA ALA A 132 12.98 1.72 10.11
C ALA A 132 12.72 2.90 11.05
N ALA A 133 11.91 3.86 10.61
CA ALA A 133 11.58 5.03 11.41
C ALA A 133 10.27 4.80 12.17
N LEU A 134 10.32 4.75 13.48
CA LEU A 134 9.19 4.52 14.37
C LEU A 134 8.49 5.84 14.71
N CYS A 135 7.18 5.87 14.53
CA CYS A 135 6.35 7.01 14.89
C CYS A 135 5.93 6.95 16.36
N LYS A 136 6.14 8.03 17.10
CA LYS A 136 5.61 8.17 18.46
C LYS A 136 4.09 8.22 18.47
N ILE A 137 3.51 7.67 19.53
CA ILE A 137 2.12 7.84 19.88
C ILE A 137 2.00 9.18 20.61
N GLU A 138 1.23 10.13 20.05
CA GLU A 138 1.09 11.48 20.61
C GLU A 138 -0.32 11.73 21.16
N ARG A 139 -1.29 11.77 20.27
CA ARG A 139 -2.68 12.06 20.61
C ARG A 139 -3.64 11.17 19.81
N PRO A 140 -3.58 9.84 20.00
CA PRO A 140 -4.39 8.92 19.21
C PRO A 140 -5.88 9.11 19.51
N VAL A 141 -6.68 9.10 18.44
CA VAL A 141 -8.14 9.26 18.52
C VAL A 141 -8.83 8.15 17.71
N PRO A 142 -10.05 7.77 18.09
CA PRO A 142 -10.90 6.97 17.22
C PRO A 142 -11.18 7.71 15.91
N LEU A 143 -11.05 7.04 14.78
CA LEU A 143 -11.40 7.59 13.49
C LEU A 143 -12.42 6.71 12.79
N PHE A 144 -13.19 7.30 11.91
CA PHE A 144 -14.04 6.57 10.98
C PHE A 144 -13.18 6.09 9.81
N VAL A 145 -12.96 4.78 9.70
CA VAL A 145 -12.06 4.18 8.72
C VAL A 145 -12.86 3.34 7.73
N ARG A 146 -12.75 3.66 6.45
CA ARG A 146 -13.48 2.97 5.39
C ARG A 146 -12.68 2.85 4.11
N ARG A 147 -12.70 1.67 3.50
CA ARG A 147 -12.32 1.50 2.10
C ARG A 147 -13.57 1.51 1.24
N THR A 148 -13.61 2.42 0.29
CA THR A 148 -14.66 2.38 -0.73
C THR A 148 -14.28 1.33 -1.76
N LEU A 149 -15.23 0.48 -2.10
CA LEU A 149 -15.14 -0.35 -3.28
C LEU A 149 -16.45 -0.18 -4.03
N LEU A 150 -16.35 0.38 -5.20
CA LEU A 150 -17.50 0.53 -6.06
C LEU A 150 -17.68 -0.74 -6.88
N GLY A 151 -18.85 -1.35 -6.70
CA GLY A 151 -19.27 -2.51 -7.46
C GLY A 151 -18.97 -3.83 -6.76
N ASN A 152 -20.00 -4.50 -6.27
CA ASN A 152 -20.00 -5.95 -6.04
C ASN A 152 -19.87 -6.70 -7.38
N GLY A 153 -18.83 -6.39 -8.17
CA GLY A 153 -18.58 -6.99 -9.48
C GLY A 153 -19.45 -6.45 -10.62
N GLN A 154 -20.25 -5.40 -10.39
CA GLN A 154 -21.09 -4.79 -11.44
C GLN A 154 -20.57 -3.40 -11.77
N PRO A 155 -20.27 -3.10 -13.04
CA PRO A 155 -19.82 -1.78 -13.45
C PRO A 155 -20.88 -0.72 -13.18
N ILE A 156 -20.47 0.40 -12.56
CA ILE A 156 -21.38 1.56 -12.43
C ILE A 156 -21.76 2.12 -13.78
N SER A 157 -20.82 2.06 -14.72
CA SER A 157 -21.02 2.56 -16.09
C SER A 157 -22.23 2.00 -16.81
N GLU A 158 -22.72 0.82 -16.44
CA GLU A 158 -23.93 0.23 -17.00
C GLU A 158 -25.21 0.70 -16.31
N ARG A 159 -25.10 1.24 -15.09
CA ARG A 159 -26.26 1.63 -14.27
C ARG A 159 -26.44 3.13 -14.11
N VAL A 160 -25.35 3.90 -14.20
CA VAL A 160 -25.37 5.33 -13.91
C VAL A 160 -24.75 6.10 -15.06
N GLN A 161 -25.61 6.75 -15.83
CA GLN A 161 -25.20 7.79 -16.77
C GLN A 161 -25.14 9.11 -16.00
N GLY A 162 -23.96 9.66 -15.84
CA GLY A 162 -23.75 10.96 -15.18
C GLY A 162 -22.87 10.90 -13.93
N PRO A 163 -22.73 12.02 -13.25
CA PRO A 163 -21.93 12.12 -12.02
C PRO A 163 -22.52 11.24 -10.91
N PHE A 164 -21.65 10.69 -10.09
CA PHE A 164 -22.02 9.92 -8.89
C PHE A 164 -21.32 10.49 -7.66
N SER A 165 -21.98 10.43 -6.52
CA SER A 165 -21.54 11.12 -5.32
C SER A 165 -21.39 10.19 -4.13
N TYR A 166 -20.50 10.55 -3.22
CA TYR A 166 -20.20 9.79 -2.03
C TYR A 166 -20.35 10.63 -0.77
N ASP A 167 -21.01 10.05 0.24
CA ASP A 167 -21.18 10.58 1.58
C ASP A 167 -20.10 9.96 2.50
N LEU A 168 -19.10 10.75 2.88
CA LEU A 168 -17.96 10.28 3.65
C LEU A 168 -18.33 9.92 5.10
N LEU A 169 -19.29 10.65 5.71
CA LEU A 169 -19.70 10.37 7.09
C LEU A 169 -20.65 9.17 7.19
N LYS A 170 -21.41 8.85 6.14
CA LYS A 170 -22.27 7.68 6.08
C LYS A 170 -21.62 6.48 5.42
N ALA A 171 -20.44 6.65 4.85
CA ALA A 171 -19.74 5.65 4.03
C ALA A 171 -20.66 5.05 2.95
N ALA A 172 -21.39 5.88 2.26
CA ALA A 172 -22.40 5.45 1.31
C ALA A 172 -22.39 6.28 0.03
N TRP A 173 -22.58 5.60 -1.10
CA TRP A 173 -22.90 6.26 -2.36
C TRP A 173 -24.29 6.87 -2.28
N LEU A 174 -24.50 8.00 -2.95
CA LEU A 174 -25.83 8.60 -3.04
C LEU A 174 -26.74 7.80 -4.01
N PRO A 175 -28.08 7.98 -3.92
CA PRO A 175 -28.99 7.39 -4.90
C PRO A 175 -28.61 7.78 -6.35
N PRO A 176 -28.79 6.88 -7.33
CA PRO A 176 -29.46 5.58 -7.22
C PRO A 176 -28.54 4.42 -6.79
N ILE A 177 -27.27 4.65 -6.48
CA ILE A 177 -26.26 3.61 -6.19
C ILE A 177 -26.40 3.10 -4.77
N GLY A 178 -26.62 4.00 -3.82
CA GLY A 178 -26.69 3.71 -2.39
C GLY A 178 -27.71 4.59 -1.67
N ASN A 179 -27.50 4.75 -0.37
CA ASN A 179 -28.39 5.50 0.53
C ASN A 179 -27.70 6.66 1.25
N GLY A 180 -26.59 7.17 0.69
CA GLY A 180 -25.96 8.41 1.15
C GLY A 180 -26.91 9.60 1.01
N GLU A 181 -26.73 10.59 1.86
CA GLU A 181 -27.62 11.75 1.94
C GLU A 181 -26.94 13.05 1.55
N HIS A 182 -25.63 13.10 1.71
CA HIS A 182 -24.84 14.30 1.48
C HIS A 182 -23.69 14.04 0.51
N ALA A 183 -23.63 14.82 -0.55
CA ALA A 183 -22.53 14.73 -1.50
C ALA A 183 -21.30 15.44 -0.94
N ASP A 184 -20.35 14.71 -0.39
CA ASP A 184 -19.05 15.24 0.00
C ASP A 184 -18.07 15.28 -1.18
N ILE A 185 -18.10 14.21 -2.01
CA ILE A 185 -17.31 14.11 -3.24
C ILE A 185 -18.24 13.74 -4.38
N VAL A 186 -18.11 14.45 -5.50
CA VAL A 186 -18.77 14.13 -6.77
C VAL A 186 -17.72 13.64 -7.76
N PHE A 187 -17.96 12.48 -8.33
CA PHE A 187 -17.13 11.90 -9.37
C PHE A 187 -17.81 12.07 -10.72
N GLU A 188 -17.15 12.75 -11.64
CA GLU A 188 -17.63 13.03 -12.98
C GLU A 188 -16.71 12.33 -13.99
N ARG A 189 -17.28 11.44 -14.80
CA ARG A 189 -16.56 10.80 -15.88
C ARG A 189 -16.54 11.71 -17.10
N LEU A 190 -15.35 12.07 -17.57
CA LEU A 190 -15.19 12.80 -18.81
C LEU A 190 -15.39 11.90 -20.02
N PRO A 191 -15.73 12.46 -21.20
CA PRO A 191 -15.76 11.71 -22.44
C PRO A 191 -14.46 10.95 -22.67
N ARG A 192 -14.57 9.72 -23.17
CA ARG A 192 -13.40 8.91 -23.54
C ARG A 192 -12.62 9.60 -24.66
N GLU A 193 -11.34 9.76 -24.45
CA GLU A 193 -10.41 10.23 -25.49
C GLU A 193 -9.86 9.01 -26.25
N GLU A 194 -10.07 8.96 -27.56
CA GLU A 194 -9.50 7.93 -28.43
C GLU A 194 -8.26 8.48 -29.15
N PHE A 195 -7.18 7.75 -29.09
CA PHE A 195 -5.94 8.01 -29.81
C PHE A 195 -5.78 6.98 -30.92
N GLY A 196 -4.91 7.23 -31.89
CA GLY A 196 -4.72 6.35 -33.06
C GLY A 196 -4.51 4.86 -32.70
N GLU A 197 -4.53 4.04 -33.73
CA GLU A 197 -4.26 2.61 -33.59
C GLU A 197 -2.79 2.38 -33.28
N ALA A 198 -2.49 1.54 -32.30
CA ALA A 198 -1.16 1.00 -32.07
C ALA A 198 -1.12 -0.47 -32.48
N VAL A 199 0.05 -0.88 -32.98
CA VAL A 199 0.32 -2.26 -33.39
C VAL A 199 1.47 -2.75 -32.51
N ASN A 200 1.27 -3.91 -31.86
CA ASN A 200 2.35 -4.51 -31.09
C ASN A 200 3.49 -4.95 -32.05
N PRO A 201 4.69 -4.38 -31.95
CA PRO A 201 5.78 -4.71 -32.87
C PRO A 201 6.24 -6.17 -32.80
N LEU A 202 6.02 -6.84 -31.67
CA LEU A 202 6.36 -8.26 -31.47
C LEU A 202 5.23 -9.21 -31.84
N ARG A 203 3.98 -8.69 -31.91
CA ARG A 203 2.78 -9.44 -32.22
C ARG A 203 1.83 -8.59 -33.05
N PRO A 204 2.05 -8.44 -34.36
CA PRO A 204 1.27 -7.55 -35.23
C PRO A 204 -0.23 -7.89 -35.35
N GLU A 205 -0.62 -9.09 -34.93
CA GLU A 205 -2.02 -9.50 -34.83
C GLU A 205 -2.75 -8.77 -33.70
N PHE A 206 -2.04 -8.28 -32.69
CA PHE A 206 -2.61 -7.43 -31.64
C PHE A 206 -2.62 -5.97 -32.13
N ARG A 207 -3.79 -5.56 -32.63
CA ARG A 207 -4.09 -4.19 -33.04
C ARG A 207 -5.26 -3.69 -32.21
N GLY A 208 -5.20 -2.45 -31.80
CA GLY A 208 -6.30 -1.85 -31.07
C GLY A 208 -6.22 -0.34 -31.04
N LYS A 209 -7.33 0.29 -30.75
CA LYS A 209 -7.35 1.72 -30.48
C LYS A 209 -6.79 1.98 -29.10
N SER A 210 -5.93 2.96 -28.99
CA SER A 210 -5.51 3.52 -27.72
C SER A 210 -6.59 4.46 -27.22
N TYR A 211 -6.86 4.43 -25.92
CA TYR A 211 -7.83 5.34 -25.31
C TYR A 211 -7.42 5.72 -23.89
N LYS A 212 -7.96 6.86 -23.43
CA LYS A 212 -7.87 7.34 -22.06
C LYS A 212 -9.25 7.67 -21.53
N GLU A 213 -9.52 7.27 -20.31
CA GLU A 213 -10.73 7.60 -19.56
C GLU A 213 -10.32 8.37 -18.31
N THR A 214 -10.95 9.49 -18.06
CA THR A 214 -10.66 10.38 -16.94
C THR A 214 -11.90 10.52 -16.07
N VAL A 215 -11.70 10.46 -14.75
CA VAL A 215 -12.70 10.82 -13.74
C VAL A 215 -12.17 12.01 -12.95
N VAL A 216 -12.99 13.03 -12.81
CA VAL A 216 -12.72 14.18 -11.95
C VAL A 216 -13.45 13.98 -10.63
N ALA A 217 -12.73 13.93 -9.53
CA ALA A 217 -13.27 13.97 -8.17
C ALA A 217 -13.35 15.42 -7.71
N ARG A 218 -14.56 15.94 -7.45
CA ARG A 218 -14.78 17.31 -6.95
C ARG A 218 -15.31 17.27 -5.53
N PHE A 219 -14.70 18.04 -4.65
CA PHE A 219 -15.16 18.22 -3.28
C PHE A 219 -16.23 19.33 -3.24
N VAL A 220 -17.40 18.99 -2.71
CA VAL A 220 -18.58 19.86 -2.78
C VAL A 220 -18.57 20.93 -1.68
N GLY A 221 -18.80 22.17 -2.06
CA GLY A 221 -18.92 23.32 -1.15
C GLY A 221 -17.65 24.15 -1.06
N ALA A 222 -17.84 25.42 -0.71
CA ALA A 222 -16.75 26.36 -0.54
C ALA A 222 -15.78 25.90 0.57
N ASP A 223 -14.50 26.12 0.36
CA ASP A 223 -13.42 25.76 1.31
C ASP A 223 -13.23 24.24 1.55
N ASN A 224 -14.00 23.38 0.91
CA ASN A 224 -13.79 21.95 0.89
C ASN A 224 -12.75 21.58 -0.17
N GLY A 225 -12.08 20.45 0.02
CA GLY A 225 -11.09 20.02 -0.97
C GLY A 225 -10.14 18.96 -0.48
N ILE A 226 -9.13 18.74 -1.30
CA ILE A 226 -8.08 17.74 -1.12
C ILE A 226 -6.71 18.39 -1.31
N VAL A 227 -5.73 17.93 -0.53
CA VAL A 227 -4.33 18.34 -0.63
C VAL A 227 -3.43 17.14 -0.55
N GLU A 228 -2.49 17.04 -1.48
CA GLU A 228 -1.46 16.00 -1.43
C GLU A 228 -0.49 16.26 -0.28
N VAL A 229 -0.21 15.21 0.50
CA VAL A 229 0.74 15.27 1.63
C VAL A 229 1.92 14.40 1.27
N LYS A 230 3.12 14.98 1.28
CA LYS A 230 4.35 14.24 1.08
C LYS A 230 4.79 13.62 2.40
N PRO A 231 4.87 12.30 2.47
CA PRO A 231 5.36 11.63 3.66
C PRO A 231 6.86 11.84 3.84
N ASN A 232 7.32 11.64 5.07
CA ASN A 232 8.72 11.40 5.30
C ASN A 232 9.07 10.03 4.68
N PRO A 233 9.97 9.93 3.68
CA PRO A 233 10.25 8.69 2.97
C PRO A 233 10.86 7.59 3.86
N ASN A 234 11.37 7.95 5.04
CA ASN A 234 11.96 7.01 5.99
C ASN A 234 11.03 6.64 7.14
N ALA A 235 9.88 7.30 7.27
CA ALA A 235 8.89 7.00 8.31
C ALA A 235 7.78 6.13 7.76
N THR A 236 7.31 5.19 8.55
CA THR A 236 5.98 4.65 8.33
C THR A 236 5.01 5.83 8.30
N LEU A 237 4.33 5.98 7.20
CA LEU A 237 3.56 7.15 6.86
C LEU A 237 2.49 7.45 7.90
N MET A 238 2.78 8.33 8.84
CA MET A 238 1.78 8.80 9.77
C MET A 238 1.43 10.26 9.48
N ILE A 239 0.26 10.48 8.91
CA ILE A 239 -0.34 11.80 8.84
C ILE A 239 -1.09 12.02 10.14
N ARG A 240 -0.52 12.80 11.06
CA ARG A 240 -1.12 13.09 12.38
C ARG A 240 -2.09 14.27 12.35
N THR A 241 -1.83 15.26 11.50
CA THR A 241 -2.61 16.51 11.50
C THR A 241 -2.91 16.93 10.07
N ALA A 242 -4.16 17.25 9.80
CA ALA A 242 -4.56 17.84 8.53
C ALA A 242 -3.97 19.26 8.37
N PRO A 243 -3.50 19.66 7.17
CA PRO A 243 -3.04 21.02 6.91
C PRO A 243 -4.13 22.08 7.17
N ASP A 244 -3.72 23.33 7.46
CA ASP A 244 -4.63 24.45 7.65
C ASP A 244 -5.26 24.91 6.33
N SER A 245 -4.49 24.80 5.23
CA SER A 245 -4.82 25.36 3.92
C SER A 245 -4.23 24.53 2.79
N GLY A 246 -4.40 24.97 1.55
CA GLY A 246 -3.84 24.31 0.38
C GLY A 246 -4.79 23.29 -0.25
N TYR A 247 -6.04 23.22 0.20
CA TYR A 247 -7.03 22.31 -0.34
C TYR A 247 -7.50 22.75 -1.72
N GLY A 248 -7.25 21.92 -2.74
CA GLY A 248 -7.78 22.09 -4.08
C GLY A 248 -9.18 21.49 -4.19
N GLU A 249 -10.05 22.10 -4.99
CA GLU A 249 -11.45 21.70 -5.14
C GLU A 249 -11.62 20.35 -5.86
N SER A 250 -10.63 19.96 -6.66
CA SER A 250 -10.75 18.76 -7.50
C SER A 250 -9.43 18.02 -7.65
N PHE A 251 -9.57 16.75 -8.01
CA PHE A 251 -8.48 15.83 -8.30
C PHE A 251 -8.86 14.97 -9.52
N GLU A 252 -7.89 14.75 -10.42
CA GLU A 252 -8.11 13.92 -11.60
C GLU A 252 -7.46 12.54 -11.42
N LEU A 253 -8.20 11.52 -11.77
CA LEU A 253 -7.71 10.16 -11.92
C LEU A 253 -8.02 9.65 -13.31
N TRP A 254 -7.12 8.86 -13.88
CA TRP A 254 -7.28 8.36 -15.22
C TRP A 254 -6.77 6.92 -15.36
N HIS A 255 -7.34 6.25 -16.34
CA HIS A 255 -6.89 4.96 -16.83
C HIS A 255 -6.76 5.04 -18.34
N SER A 256 -5.70 4.46 -18.88
CA SER A 256 -5.52 4.38 -20.34
C SER A 256 -5.10 2.98 -20.76
N VAL A 257 -5.47 2.65 -21.98
CA VAL A 257 -5.06 1.40 -22.63
C VAL A 257 -4.41 1.78 -23.94
N ASP A 258 -3.20 1.30 -24.19
CA ASP A 258 -2.58 1.43 -25.49
C ASP A 258 -3.08 0.35 -26.46
N GLY A 259 -2.87 0.57 -27.75
CA GLY A 259 -3.27 -0.40 -28.77
C GLY A 259 -2.57 -1.76 -28.69
N CYS A 260 -1.54 -1.86 -27.84
CA CYS A 260 -0.86 -3.12 -27.50
C CYS A 260 -1.47 -3.81 -26.27
N ASN A 261 -2.60 -3.32 -25.77
CA ASN A 261 -3.30 -3.81 -24.60
C ASN A 261 -2.51 -3.67 -23.27
N GLN A 262 -1.60 -2.67 -23.22
CA GLN A 262 -0.94 -2.28 -21.98
C GLN A 262 -1.81 -1.26 -21.24
N HIS A 263 -1.93 -1.46 -19.94
CA HIS A 263 -2.73 -0.64 -19.05
C HIS A 263 -1.84 0.32 -18.28
N HIS A 264 -2.25 1.58 -18.23
CA HIS A 264 -1.62 2.62 -17.44
C HIS A 264 -2.68 3.35 -16.63
N GLU A 265 -2.33 3.78 -15.44
CA GLU A 265 -3.26 4.51 -14.57
C GLU A 265 -2.55 5.59 -13.76
N SER A 266 -3.31 6.55 -13.27
CA SER A 266 -2.79 7.65 -12.46
C SER A 266 -2.41 7.24 -11.04
N THR A 267 -2.75 6.03 -10.62
CA THR A 267 -2.55 5.57 -9.24
C THR A 267 -1.07 5.49 -8.87
N ASP A 268 -0.72 6.11 -7.76
CA ASP A 268 0.57 5.99 -7.12
C ASP A 268 0.38 5.57 -5.65
N ALA A 269 0.83 4.38 -5.30
CA ALA A 269 0.71 3.85 -3.94
C ALA A 269 1.43 4.70 -2.88
N ASN A 270 2.38 5.54 -3.30
CA ASN A 270 3.11 6.44 -2.42
C ASN A 270 2.47 7.83 -2.31
N ARG A 271 1.38 8.08 -3.03
CA ARG A 271 0.65 9.34 -2.97
C ARG A 271 -0.43 9.29 -1.90
N HIS A 272 -0.47 10.30 -1.07
CA HIS A 272 -1.38 10.38 0.08
C HIS A 272 -1.97 11.77 0.17
N PHE A 273 -3.16 11.85 0.74
CA PHE A 273 -3.88 13.11 0.80
C PHE A 273 -4.47 13.37 2.17
N CYS A 274 -4.64 14.68 2.48
CA CYS A 274 -5.63 15.13 3.43
C CYS A 274 -6.80 15.77 2.69
N PHE A 275 -7.99 15.67 3.27
CA PHE A 275 -9.18 16.34 2.74
C PHE A 275 -9.93 17.09 3.85
N ARG A 276 -10.70 18.10 3.43
CA ARG A 276 -11.60 18.86 4.27
C ARG A 276 -12.98 18.89 3.62
N VAL A 277 -14.04 18.61 4.40
CA VAL A 277 -15.42 18.55 3.91
C VAL A 277 -16.39 19.21 4.88
N ARG A 278 -17.58 19.53 4.38
CA ARG A 278 -18.69 20.14 5.13
C ARG A 278 -18.30 21.42 5.87
N THR A 279 -17.46 22.23 5.25
CA THR A 279 -17.03 23.51 5.83
C THR A 279 -18.17 24.49 5.85
N ARG A 280 -18.43 25.07 7.01
CA ARG A 280 -19.39 26.17 7.20
C ARG A 280 -18.68 27.36 7.80
N ARG A 281 -19.03 28.58 7.32
CA ARG A 281 -18.52 29.84 7.86
C ARG A 281 -19.65 30.60 8.54
N ASN A 282 -19.30 31.41 9.54
CA ASN A 282 -20.19 32.39 10.12
C ASN A 282 -20.21 33.67 9.27
N GLU A 283 -21.01 34.64 9.68
CA GLU A 283 -21.14 35.95 9.01
C GLU A 283 -19.81 36.75 8.96
N LYS A 284 -18.88 36.44 9.85
CA LYS A 284 -17.54 37.06 9.89
C LYS A 284 -16.54 36.36 8.99
N GLY A 285 -16.93 35.29 8.29
CA GLY A 285 -16.05 34.51 7.44
C GLY A 285 -15.17 33.50 8.19
N GLU A 286 -15.36 33.26 9.48
CA GLU A 286 -14.63 32.31 10.27
C GLU A 286 -15.23 30.89 10.08
N ILE A 287 -14.37 29.87 9.97
CA ILE A 287 -14.82 28.46 9.91
C ILE A 287 -15.40 28.08 11.27
N VAL A 288 -16.68 27.74 11.30
CA VAL A 288 -17.40 27.30 12.51
C VAL A 288 -17.60 25.79 12.55
N GLU A 289 -17.52 25.14 11.40
CA GLU A 289 -17.58 23.69 11.30
C GLU A 289 -16.82 23.22 10.06
N SER A 290 -16.06 22.16 10.21
CA SER A 290 -15.46 21.39 9.10
C SER A 290 -15.01 20.03 9.61
N TYR A 291 -14.96 19.06 8.73
CA TYR A 291 -14.48 17.71 9.04
C TYR A 291 -13.22 17.44 8.23
N TYR A 292 -12.25 16.78 8.86
CA TYR A 292 -10.95 16.50 8.27
C TYR A 292 -10.71 15.00 8.17
N GLY A 293 -10.06 14.60 7.11
CA GLY A 293 -9.68 13.23 6.92
C GLY A 293 -8.40 13.08 6.10
N LYS A 294 -7.98 11.82 5.96
CA LYS A 294 -6.81 11.44 5.15
C LYS A 294 -7.13 10.25 4.28
N ILE A 295 -6.44 10.16 3.15
CA ILE A 295 -6.49 9.04 2.20
C ILE A 295 -5.09 8.47 2.06
N TYR A 296 -4.96 7.17 2.24
CA TYR A 296 -3.71 6.45 2.05
C TYR A 296 -3.72 5.67 0.74
N GLY A 297 -2.62 5.81 -0.02
CA GLY A 297 -2.39 5.01 -1.20
C GLY A 297 -3.20 5.43 -2.42
N ASP A 298 -3.54 6.69 -2.53
CA ASP A 298 -4.25 7.29 -3.66
C ASP A 298 -5.75 6.98 -3.76
N ILE A 299 -6.41 7.73 -4.61
CA ILE A 299 -7.72 7.42 -5.16
C ILE A 299 -7.48 6.69 -6.48
N GLY A 300 -7.80 5.40 -6.52
CA GLY A 300 -7.54 4.55 -7.67
C GLY A 300 -8.77 4.36 -8.56
N PRO A 301 -8.60 4.35 -9.89
CA PRO A 301 -9.64 3.93 -10.80
C PRO A 301 -9.88 2.42 -10.66
N VAL A 302 -11.14 2.00 -10.73
CA VAL A 302 -11.50 0.59 -10.87
C VAL A 302 -11.82 0.33 -12.32
N SER A 303 -10.97 -0.41 -12.99
CA SER A 303 -11.09 -0.69 -14.42
C SER A 303 -10.97 -2.18 -14.73
N ASP A 304 -11.52 -2.59 -15.85
CA ASP A 304 -11.18 -3.85 -16.50
C ASP A 304 -10.42 -3.57 -17.82
N LYS A 305 -10.18 -4.62 -18.60
CA LYS A 305 -9.49 -4.50 -19.89
C LYS A 305 -10.19 -3.60 -20.92
N LYS A 306 -11.38 -3.11 -20.65
CA LYS A 306 -12.19 -2.38 -21.63
C LYS A 306 -12.73 -1.04 -21.14
N ASN A 307 -12.99 -0.90 -19.85
CA ASN A 307 -13.71 0.26 -19.30
C ASN A 307 -13.23 0.62 -17.90
N LEU A 308 -13.28 1.92 -17.63
CA LEU A 308 -13.24 2.46 -16.28
C LEU A 308 -14.66 2.43 -15.70
N TYR A 309 -14.90 1.75 -14.57
CA TYR A 309 -16.23 1.62 -14.02
C TYR A 309 -16.37 1.98 -12.55
N GLY A 310 -15.35 2.49 -11.94
CA GLY A 310 -15.46 2.91 -10.56
C GLY A 310 -14.21 3.57 -10.01
N VAL A 311 -14.27 3.86 -8.71
CA VAL A 311 -13.17 4.40 -7.92
C VAL A 311 -13.06 3.64 -6.61
N THR A 312 -11.85 3.53 -6.10
CA THR A 312 -11.55 2.95 -4.79
C THR A 312 -10.57 3.83 -4.04
N PHE A 313 -10.78 3.99 -2.75
CA PHE A 313 -9.85 4.67 -1.85
C PHE A 313 -10.06 4.23 -0.42
N LEU A 314 -8.99 4.28 0.38
CA LEU A 314 -9.03 4.05 1.82
C LEU A 314 -8.94 5.40 2.51
N TYR A 315 -9.95 5.76 3.30
CA TYR A 315 -9.95 7.01 4.04
C TYR A 315 -10.15 6.84 5.53
N TYR A 316 -9.63 7.80 6.25
CA TYR A 316 -9.78 7.99 7.69
C TYR A 316 -10.39 9.36 7.90
N LEU A 317 -11.47 9.45 8.64
CA LEU A 317 -12.18 10.68 8.89
C LEU A 317 -12.31 10.92 10.40
N ASN A 318 -11.90 12.09 10.86
CA ASN A 318 -12.21 12.53 12.21
C ASN A 318 -13.65 13.06 12.24
N THR A 319 -14.50 12.42 13.04
CA THR A 319 -15.92 12.80 13.15
C THR A 319 -16.16 13.96 14.12
N ASN A 320 -15.13 14.42 14.84
CA ASN A 320 -15.22 15.61 15.67
C ASN A 320 -15.01 16.86 14.79
N PRO A 321 -16.00 17.75 14.70
CA PRO A 321 -15.86 18.95 13.88
C PRO A 321 -14.72 19.83 14.39
N ASN A 322 -14.02 20.46 13.45
CA ASN A 322 -12.89 21.35 13.66
C ASN A 322 -11.64 20.70 14.28
N ASP A 323 -11.66 19.40 14.57
CA ASP A 323 -10.47 18.70 15.03
C ASP A 323 -9.69 18.15 13.84
N ARG A 324 -8.50 18.71 13.64
CA ARG A 324 -7.57 18.34 12.57
C ARG A 324 -6.71 17.13 12.91
N ASN A 325 -6.90 16.52 14.11
CA ASN A 325 -6.15 15.35 14.51
C ASN A 325 -6.57 14.12 13.69
N LEU A 326 -5.61 13.53 12.99
CA LEU A 326 -5.78 12.35 12.14
C LEU A 326 -4.92 11.16 12.61
N GLU A 327 -4.44 11.22 13.86
CA GLU A 327 -3.71 10.13 14.46
C GLU A 327 -4.68 9.03 14.93
N TRP A 328 -4.81 7.98 14.12
CA TRP A 328 -5.71 6.88 14.46
C TRP A 328 -5.12 6.00 15.57
N ASP A 329 -5.94 5.67 16.58
CA ASP A 329 -5.56 4.81 17.71
C ASP A 329 -5.37 3.33 17.34
N ARG A 330 -5.63 2.96 16.07
CA ARG A 330 -5.53 1.60 15.50
C ARG A 330 -6.38 0.54 16.22
N LYS A 331 -7.33 0.96 17.03
CA LYS A 331 -8.19 0.06 17.81
C LYS A 331 -9.67 0.31 17.57
N ASN A 332 -10.07 1.57 17.55
CA ASN A 332 -11.45 1.96 17.48
C ASN A 332 -11.79 2.55 16.11
N ASN A 333 -12.49 1.76 15.30
CA ASN A 333 -13.07 2.22 14.06
C ASN A 333 -14.52 2.67 14.34
N LEU A 334 -14.82 3.93 14.04
CA LEU A 334 -16.16 4.51 14.22
C LEU A 334 -17.15 4.11 13.11
N CYS A 335 -16.72 3.34 12.11
CA CYS A 335 -17.60 2.84 11.07
C CYS A 335 -18.46 1.69 11.58
N ASP A 336 -19.77 1.90 11.71
CA ASP A 336 -20.72 0.90 12.24
C ASP A 336 -20.88 -0.35 11.36
N LYS A 337 -20.46 -0.27 10.11
CA LYS A 337 -20.55 -1.38 9.15
C LYS A 337 -19.22 -1.60 8.46
N PRO A 338 -18.21 -2.14 9.16
CA PRO A 338 -16.96 -2.47 8.52
C PRO A 338 -17.23 -3.47 7.39
N GLY A 339 -16.84 -3.14 6.17
CA GLY A 339 -16.91 -4.06 5.03
C GLY A 339 -15.89 -5.18 5.18
N LYS A 340 -16.06 -6.29 4.45
CA LYS A 340 -15.09 -7.41 4.45
C LYS A 340 -13.63 -6.96 4.17
N LEU A 341 -13.46 -5.86 3.43
CA LEU A 341 -12.15 -5.27 3.13
C LEU A 341 -11.52 -4.50 4.29
N GLU A 342 -12.31 -4.02 5.25
CA GLU A 342 -11.81 -3.33 6.43
C GLU A 342 -11.19 -4.29 7.44
N ILE A 343 -11.68 -5.53 7.50
CA ILE A 343 -11.04 -6.59 8.28
C ILE A 343 -9.62 -6.83 7.76
N SER A 344 -9.42 -6.76 6.45
CA SER A 344 -8.08 -6.88 5.86
C SER A 344 -7.18 -5.67 6.14
N VAL A 345 -7.75 -4.47 6.28
CA VAL A 345 -7.01 -3.26 6.70
C VAL A 345 -6.47 -3.42 8.12
N ASN A 346 -7.23 -4.02 9.02
CA ASN A 346 -6.78 -4.32 10.38
C ASN A 346 -5.70 -5.43 10.43
N HIS A 347 -5.60 -6.23 9.37
CA HIS A 347 -4.65 -7.35 9.26
C HIS A 347 -3.58 -7.14 8.18
N THR A 348 -3.64 -6.07 7.40
CA THR A 348 -2.59 -5.78 6.41
C THR A 348 -1.57 -4.83 7.05
N PRO A 349 -0.40 -5.34 7.45
CA PRO A 349 0.61 -4.53 8.17
C PRO A 349 1.17 -3.39 7.31
N MET A 350 1.03 -3.49 6.00
CA MET A 350 1.74 -2.64 5.03
C MET A 350 1.15 -1.26 4.79
N LEU A 351 -0.08 -0.99 5.22
CA LEU A 351 -0.78 0.25 4.84
C LEU A 351 -1.30 1.04 6.04
N LEU A 352 -0.92 0.65 7.24
CA LEU A 352 -1.38 1.34 8.43
C LEU A 352 -0.22 2.03 9.10
N PRO A 353 -0.21 3.34 9.07
CA PRO A 353 0.67 4.09 9.95
C PRO A 353 0.34 3.79 11.41
#